data_cefea28f737a407bc9ca3e120adfd0b5
#
_entry.id   cefea28f737a407bc9ca3e120adfd0b5
#
_cell.length_a   1.000
_cell.length_b   1.000
_cell.length_c   1.000
_cell.angle_alpha   90.00
_cell.angle_beta   90.00
_cell.angle_gamma   90.00
#
_symmetry.space_group_name_H-M   'P 1'
#
loop_
_entity.id
_entity.type
_entity.pdbx_description
1 polymer ?
#
loop_
_entity_poly.entity_id
_entity_poly.type
_entity_poly.pdbx_seq_one_letter_code
_entity_poly.pdbx_strand_id
1 'polypeptide(L)'
;MLIGENILLALNGLRANKMRSLLTMLGIIIGIASVIAIMTLEDSISSSVTESMSSMGANNVTIGVSQKSTTEETTASGMTFSAGPRFTQMSEDDYISEEMLDDLQERYTDSIQGFSLEESVGNGTAQSGSSTAYISAIGVNTDNLENADLTLLAGRTLTSQDQDEAKKVILVSDLLVEKLFNGDNLSTVGQKLDVLFNNRYYSYTIVGVYEYEESTFSSSSSEDTVTTMYLPLQ
;
A
#
# COMPACT_ATOMS: atom_id res chain seq x y z
N MET A 1 39.06 -31.14 -45.88
CA MET A 1 40.42 -30.63 -45.55
C MET A 1 40.52 -29.11 -45.64
N LEU A 2 39.79 -28.44 -46.53
CA LEU A 2 39.86 -26.96 -46.73
C LEU A 2 39.39 -26.07 -45.56
N ILE A 3 38.48 -26.52 -44.74
CA ILE A 3 37.93 -25.66 -43.65
C ILE A 3 38.92 -25.49 -42.48
N GLY A 4 39.62 -26.55 -42.11
CA GLY A 4 40.62 -26.49 -41.04
C GLY A 4 41.84 -25.61 -41.38
N GLU A 5 42.30 -25.66 -42.64
CA GLU A 5 43.40 -24.82 -43.12
C GLU A 5 42.99 -23.34 -43.18
N ASN A 6 41.80 -23.01 -43.57
CA ASN A 6 41.30 -21.66 -43.61
C ASN A 6 41.13 -21.06 -42.20
N ILE A 7 40.73 -21.89 -41.22
CA ILE A 7 40.62 -21.46 -39.79
C ILE A 7 42.06 -21.20 -39.24
N LEU A 8 43.00 -22.07 -39.55
CA LEU A 8 44.38 -21.91 -39.08
C LEU A 8 45.07 -20.69 -39.68
N LEU A 9 44.80 -20.40 -40.97
CA LEU A 9 45.28 -19.19 -41.66
C LEU A 9 44.66 -17.92 -41.06
N ALA A 10 43.35 -17.92 -40.75
CA ALA A 10 42.68 -16.83 -40.09
C ALA A 10 43.24 -16.55 -38.69
N LEU A 11 43.46 -17.61 -37.89
CA LEU A 11 44.10 -17.51 -36.57
C LEU A 11 45.53 -16.97 -36.62
N ASN A 12 46.31 -17.37 -37.61
CA ASN A 12 47.65 -16.83 -37.81
C ASN A 12 47.64 -15.35 -38.26
N GLY A 13 46.68 -14.93 -39.06
CA GLY A 13 46.45 -13.53 -39.44
C GLY A 13 46.09 -12.66 -38.24
N LEU A 14 45.26 -13.16 -37.32
CA LEU A 14 44.90 -12.51 -36.06
C LEU A 14 46.13 -12.37 -35.13
N ARG A 15 46.98 -13.41 -35.05
CA ARG A 15 48.25 -13.37 -34.28
C ARG A 15 49.26 -12.40 -34.81
N ALA A 16 49.33 -12.16 -36.12
CA ALA A 16 50.26 -11.23 -36.75
C ALA A 16 49.95 -9.75 -36.43
N ASN A 17 48.66 -9.42 -36.20
CA ASN A 17 48.21 -8.05 -35.91
C ASN A 17 47.43 -7.97 -34.60
N LYS A 18 47.98 -8.46 -33.49
CA LYS A 18 47.34 -8.62 -32.17
C LYS A 18 46.60 -7.37 -31.69
N MET A 19 47.20 -6.18 -31.81
CA MET A 19 46.62 -4.93 -31.31
C MET A 19 45.37 -4.51 -32.10
N ARG A 20 45.40 -4.68 -33.44
CA ARG A 20 44.23 -4.34 -34.29
C ARG A 20 43.09 -5.30 -34.04
N SER A 21 43.37 -6.59 -33.95
CA SER A 21 42.39 -7.64 -33.70
C SER A 21 41.76 -7.48 -32.31
N LEU A 22 42.60 -7.18 -31.29
CA LEU A 22 42.09 -6.95 -29.92
C LEU A 22 41.20 -5.72 -29.84
N LEU A 23 41.57 -4.61 -30.46
CA LEU A 23 40.76 -3.39 -30.48
C LEU A 23 39.41 -3.59 -31.19
N THR A 24 39.41 -4.31 -32.34
CA THR A 24 38.13 -4.59 -33.05
C THR A 24 37.22 -5.53 -32.27
N MET A 25 37.76 -6.60 -31.65
CA MET A 25 37.00 -7.49 -30.79
C MET A 25 36.45 -6.75 -29.55
N LEU A 26 37.28 -5.90 -28.92
CA LEU A 26 36.86 -5.11 -27.78
C LEU A 26 35.68 -4.19 -28.14
N GLY A 27 35.73 -3.53 -29.29
CA GLY A 27 34.65 -2.68 -29.78
C GLY A 27 33.34 -3.45 -29.99
N ILE A 28 33.42 -4.66 -30.55
CA ILE A 28 32.21 -5.52 -30.74
C ILE A 28 31.67 -5.99 -29.39
N ILE A 29 32.54 -6.42 -28.47
CA ILE A 29 32.14 -6.89 -27.15
C ILE A 29 31.43 -5.76 -26.37
N ILE A 30 32.00 -4.56 -26.35
CA ILE A 30 31.40 -3.40 -25.67
C ILE A 30 30.04 -3.04 -26.35
N GLY A 31 29.98 -3.08 -27.68
CA GLY A 31 28.74 -2.81 -28.40
C GLY A 31 27.62 -3.79 -28.04
N ILE A 32 27.88 -5.08 -28.04
CA ILE A 32 26.89 -6.11 -27.69
C ILE A 32 26.56 -6.04 -26.19
N ALA A 33 27.57 -5.89 -25.32
CA ALA A 33 27.35 -5.81 -23.88
C ALA A 33 26.48 -4.61 -23.48
N SER A 34 26.66 -3.46 -24.14
CA SER A 34 25.83 -2.28 -23.87
C SER A 34 24.37 -2.47 -24.30
N VAL A 35 24.12 -3.13 -25.42
CA VAL A 35 22.74 -3.43 -25.86
C VAL A 35 22.04 -4.38 -24.88
N ILE A 36 22.73 -5.44 -24.47
CA ILE A 36 22.19 -6.39 -23.49
C ILE A 36 21.90 -5.68 -22.15
N ALA A 37 22.83 -4.85 -21.69
CA ALA A 37 22.65 -4.10 -20.44
C ALA A 37 21.44 -3.17 -20.52
N ILE A 38 21.23 -2.47 -21.63
CA ILE A 38 20.06 -1.58 -21.81
C ILE A 38 18.77 -2.38 -21.82
N MET A 39 18.69 -3.50 -22.54
CA MET A 39 17.50 -4.36 -22.58
C MET A 39 17.16 -4.93 -21.21
N THR A 40 18.17 -5.41 -20.48
CA THR A 40 17.97 -5.95 -19.12
C THR A 40 17.48 -4.87 -18.16
N LEU A 41 17.98 -3.63 -18.29
CA LEU A 41 17.55 -2.51 -17.47
C LEU A 41 16.10 -2.11 -17.78
N GLU A 42 15.72 -2.08 -19.08
CA GLU A 42 14.37 -1.79 -19.52
C GLU A 42 13.36 -2.80 -18.96
N ASP A 43 13.64 -4.10 -19.04
CA ASP A 43 12.80 -5.16 -18.49
C ASP A 43 12.66 -5.03 -16.96
N SER A 44 13.77 -4.73 -16.26
CA SER A 44 13.75 -4.57 -14.81
C SER A 44 12.93 -3.36 -14.36
N ILE A 45 13.08 -2.22 -15.04
CA ILE A 45 12.33 -1.00 -14.73
C ILE A 45 10.84 -1.22 -15.02
N SER A 46 10.51 -1.80 -16.17
CA SER A 46 9.13 -2.07 -16.57
C SER A 46 8.43 -2.99 -15.56
N SER A 47 9.11 -4.04 -15.12
CA SER A 47 8.60 -4.97 -14.09
C SER A 47 8.37 -4.26 -12.75
N SER A 48 9.37 -3.51 -12.27
CA SER A 48 9.25 -2.76 -11.01
C SER A 48 8.15 -1.71 -11.03
N VAL A 49 7.99 -0.98 -12.16
CA VAL A 49 6.92 0.01 -12.30
C VAL A 49 5.55 -0.68 -12.33
N THR A 50 5.42 -1.79 -13.07
CA THR A 50 4.15 -2.54 -13.14
C THR A 50 3.77 -3.10 -11.77
N GLU A 51 4.73 -3.67 -11.05
CA GLU A 51 4.52 -4.19 -9.70
C GLU A 51 4.13 -3.08 -8.71
N SER A 52 4.86 -1.96 -8.74
CA SER A 52 4.52 -0.78 -7.92
C SER A 52 3.13 -0.21 -8.25
N MET A 53 2.74 -0.17 -9.53
CA MET A 53 1.41 0.29 -9.91
C MET A 53 0.32 -0.71 -9.51
N SER A 54 0.58 -2.01 -9.56
CA SER A 54 -0.36 -3.03 -9.11
C SER A 54 -0.56 -2.99 -7.60
N SER A 55 0.51 -2.80 -6.82
CA SER A 55 0.43 -2.65 -5.36
C SER A 55 -0.26 -1.34 -4.93
N MET A 56 -0.19 -0.29 -5.76
CA MET A 56 -0.95 0.95 -5.55
C MET A 56 -2.43 0.85 -5.94
N GLY A 57 -2.93 -0.36 -6.28
CA GLY A 57 -4.32 -0.57 -6.62
C GLY A 57 -4.71 -0.06 -8.01
N ALA A 58 -3.83 -0.17 -9.01
CA ALA A 58 -4.12 0.27 -10.39
C ALA A 58 -5.36 -0.40 -11.01
N ASN A 59 -5.77 -1.54 -10.47
CA ASN A 59 -7.00 -2.26 -10.86
C ASN A 59 -8.20 -1.91 -9.99
N ASN A 60 -8.03 -1.06 -8.98
CA ASN A 60 -9.09 -0.70 -8.05
C ASN A 60 -9.78 0.58 -8.51
N VAL A 61 -11.11 0.60 -8.46
CA VAL A 61 -11.91 1.79 -8.69
C VAL A 61 -12.34 2.33 -7.35
N THR A 62 -11.85 3.50 -6.99
CA THR A 62 -12.27 4.16 -5.73
C THR A 62 -13.54 4.96 -5.99
N ILE A 63 -14.58 4.64 -5.24
CA ILE A 63 -15.85 5.35 -5.26
C ILE A 63 -16.00 6.05 -3.91
N GLY A 64 -16.19 7.35 -3.93
CA GLY A 64 -16.41 8.14 -2.72
C GLY A 64 -17.58 9.10 -2.89
N VAL A 65 -18.32 9.32 -1.82
CA VAL A 65 -19.37 10.33 -1.76
C VAL A 65 -18.74 11.64 -1.29
N SER A 66 -18.95 12.71 -2.05
CA SER A 66 -18.47 14.04 -1.68
C SER A 66 -19.62 15.03 -1.59
N GLN A 67 -19.50 15.95 -0.61
CA GLN A 67 -20.49 17.01 -0.45
C GLN A 67 -20.54 17.89 -1.71
N LYS A 68 -21.76 18.12 -2.20
CA LYS A 68 -21.98 19.07 -3.29
C LYS A 68 -21.88 20.50 -2.76
N SER A 69 -20.91 21.24 -3.22
CA SER A 69 -20.85 22.68 -2.96
C SER A 69 -21.84 23.39 -3.86
N THR A 70 -22.84 24.05 -3.28
CA THR A 70 -23.74 24.97 -3.98
C THR A 70 -23.24 26.39 -3.78
N THR A 71 -22.80 27.02 -4.87
CA THR A 71 -22.55 28.47 -4.88
C THR A 71 -23.87 29.13 -5.29
N GLU A 72 -24.60 29.68 -4.34
CA GLU A 72 -25.76 30.51 -4.66
C GLU A 72 -25.27 31.93 -4.98
N GLU A 73 -25.47 32.36 -6.23
CA GLU A 73 -25.32 33.71 -6.64
C GLU A 73 -26.62 34.45 -6.32
N THR A 74 -26.64 35.21 -5.25
CA THR A 74 -27.77 36.08 -4.93
C THR A 74 -27.56 37.45 -5.58
N THR A 75 -28.36 37.77 -6.58
CA THR A 75 -28.35 39.08 -7.22
C THR A 75 -29.35 40.01 -6.50
N ALA A 76 -28.88 40.83 -5.59
CA ALA A 76 -29.69 41.89 -5.01
C ALA A 76 -29.11 43.24 -5.49
N SER A 77 -29.96 44.02 -6.18
CA SER A 77 -29.68 45.40 -6.58
C SER A 77 -28.45 45.60 -7.47
N GLY A 78 -28.19 44.67 -8.42
CA GLY A 78 -27.10 44.85 -9.41
C GLY A 78 -25.67 44.57 -8.94
N MET A 79 -25.51 44.10 -7.70
CA MET A 79 -24.25 43.58 -7.18
C MET A 79 -24.38 42.09 -6.90
N THR A 80 -23.54 41.28 -7.54
CA THR A 80 -23.43 39.83 -7.30
C THR A 80 -22.54 39.62 -6.07
N PHE A 81 -23.16 39.21 -4.97
CA PHE A 81 -22.40 38.76 -3.81
C PHE A 81 -22.26 37.23 -3.92
N SER A 82 -21.06 36.77 -4.16
CA SER A 82 -20.72 35.38 -4.03
C SER A 82 -20.65 35.05 -2.53
N ALA A 83 -21.71 34.46 -2.00
CA ALA A 83 -21.62 33.80 -0.70
C ALA A 83 -20.69 32.59 -0.89
N GLY A 84 -19.65 32.50 -0.07
CA GLY A 84 -18.71 31.36 -0.16
C GLY A 84 -19.43 29.99 -0.17
N PRO A 85 -18.73 28.93 -0.59
CA PRO A 85 -19.34 27.62 -0.77
C PRO A 85 -20.06 27.18 0.51
N ARG A 86 -21.36 27.00 0.43
CA ARG A 86 -22.14 26.39 1.49
C ARG A 86 -22.13 24.88 1.25
N PHE A 87 -21.55 24.17 2.18
CA PHE A 87 -21.62 22.70 2.19
C PHE A 87 -22.94 22.29 2.82
N THR A 88 -23.76 21.56 2.07
CA THR A 88 -24.94 20.93 2.61
C THR A 88 -24.48 19.76 3.47
N GLN A 89 -24.89 19.71 4.75
CA GLN A 89 -24.54 18.61 5.63
C GLN A 89 -25.08 17.31 5.02
N MET A 90 -24.21 16.31 4.88
CA MET A 90 -24.60 15.01 4.35
C MET A 90 -25.57 14.33 5.32
N SER A 91 -26.63 13.73 4.78
CA SER A 91 -27.60 12.90 5.47
C SER A 91 -27.14 11.45 5.45
N GLU A 92 -27.66 10.61 6.33
CA GLU A 92 -27.39 9.16 6.30
C GLU A 92 -27.76 8.51 4.96
N ASP A 93 -28.78 9.04 4.27
CA ASP A 93 -29.19 8.58 2.94
C ASP A 93 -28.21 8.95 1.81
N ASP A 94 -27.26 9.83 2.06
CA ASP A 94 -26.24 10.24 1.07
C ASP A 94 -25.03 9.29 1.05
N TYR A 95 -24.91 8.37 2.01
CA TYR A 95 -23.83 7.39 2.06
C TYR A 95 -24.16 6.13 1.26
N ILE A 96 -23.13 5.42 0.83
CA ILE A 96 -23.27 4.14 0.16
C ILE A 96 -23.71 3.11 1.20
N SER A 97 -24.89 2.50 1.01
CA SER A 97 -25.40 1.45 1.90
C SER A 97 -24.90 0.06 1.48
N GLU A 98 -24.90 -0.90 2.42
CA GLU A 98 -24.59 -2.29 2.11
C GLU A 98 -25.49 -2.87 1.02
N GLU A 99 -26.79 -2.53 1.01
CA GLU A 99 -27.71 -2.97 -0.05
C GLU A 99 -27.30 -2.49 -1.46
N MET A 100 -26.70 -1.28 -1.56
CA MET A 100 -26.17 -0.77 -2.83
C MET A 100 -24.92 -1.54 -3.28
N LEU A 101 -24.08 -1.98 -2.34
CA LEU A 101 -22.91 -2.79 -2.64
C LEU A 101 -23.30 -4.19 -3.09
N ASP A 102 -24.29 -4.80 -2.43
CA ASP A 102 -24.84 -6.10 -2.80
C ASP A 102 -25.48 -6.08 -4.21
N ASP A 103 -26.28 -5.05 -4.52
CA ASP A 103 -26.89 -4.86 -5.86
C ASP A 103 -25.80 -4.68 -6.95
N LEU A 104 -24.72 -3.96 -6.63
CA LEU A 104 -23.57 -3.82 -7.53
C LEU A 104 -22.85 -5.15 -7.76
N GLN A 105 -22.61 -5.91 -6.71
CA GLN A 105 -21.94 -7.22 -6.79
C GLN A 105 -22.79 -8.21 -7.59
N GLU A 106 -24.12 -8.23 -7.39
CA GLU A 106 -25.04 -9.09 -8.13
C GLU A 106 -25.07 -8.73 -9.63
N ARG A 107 -25.07 -7.45 -9.96
CA ARG A 107 -25.09 -6.98 -11.37
C ARG A 107 -23.79 -7.20 -12.11
N TYR A 108 -22.66 -7.15 -11.42
CA TYR A 108 -21.31 -7.19 -12.02
C TYR A 108 -20.45 -8.33 -11.47
N THR A 109 -21.07 -9.47 -11.15
CA THR A 109 -20.43 -10.65 -10.54
C THR A 109 -19.16 -11.11 -11.27
N ASP A 110 -19.11 -10.97 -12.61
CA ASP A 110 -17.94 -11.37 -13.40
C ASP A 110 -16.81 -10.32 -13.41
N SER A 111 -17.08 -9.09 -12.95
CA SER A 111 -16.15 -7.96 -13.05
C SER A 111 -15.67 -7.45 -11.69
N ILE A 112 -16.47 -7.63 -10.64
CA ILE A 112 -16.16 -7.18 -9.28
C ILE A 112 -15.78 -8.40 -8.45
N GLN A 113 -14.55 -8.44 -7.96
CA GLN A 113 -14.06 -9.53 -7.11
C GLN A 113 -14.46 -9.34 -5.65
N GLY A 114 -14.55 -8.08 -5.18
CA GLY A 114 -14.92 -7.73 -3.83
C GLY A 114 -14.91 -6.23 -3.62
N PHE A 115 -15.35 -5.78 -2.46
CA PHE A 115 -15.32 -4.39 -2.06
C PHE A 115 -14.32 -4.18 -0.93
N SER A 116 -13.34 -3.32 -1.17
CA SER A 116 -12.41 -2.86 -0.15
C SER A 116 -13.03 -1.68 0.58
N LEU A 117 -13.46 -1.90 1.81
CA LEU A 117 -14.07 -0.88 2.65
C LEU A 117 -13.08 -0.44 3.72
N GLU A 118 -12.96 0.87 3.88
CA GLU A 118 -12.17 1.44 4.97
C GLU A 118 -12.86 2.67 5.56
N GLU A 119 -12.78 2.80 6.86
CA GLU A 119 -13.27 3.96 7.59
C GLU A 119 -12.21 4.43 8.59
N SER A 120 -11.85 5.71 8.52
CA SER A 120 -10.91 6.30 9.46
C SER A 120 -11.57 6.54 10.81
N VAL A 121 -11.17 5.80 11.83
CA VAL A 121 -11.59 6.01 13.21
C VAL A 121 -10.91 7.23 13.83
N GLY A 122 -9.70 7.53 13.36
CA GLY A 122 -8.92 8.69 13.76
C GLY A 122 -7.57 8.33 14.41
N ASN A 123 -6.89 9.39 14.85
CA ASN A 123 -5.59 9.26 15.51
C ASN A 123 -5.76 9.10 17.02
N GLY A 124 -4.94 8.27 17.62
CA GLY A 124 -4.95 7.98 19.03
C GLY A 124 -3.58 7.69 19.60
N THR A 125 -3.54 7.35 20.87
CA THR A 125 -2.33 6.92 21.58
C THR A 125 -2.53 5.53 22.12
N ALA A 126 -1.71 4.59 21.70
CA ALA A 126 -1.66 3.25 22.27
C ALA A 126 -0.74 3.24 23.49
N GLN A 127 -1.12 2.49 24.53
CA GLN A 127 -0.37 2.39 25.78
C GLN A 127 -0.21 0.93 26.19
N SER A 128 1.01 0.59 26.59
CA SER A 128 1.33 -0.67 27.27
C SER A 128 2.28 -0.39 28.43
N GLY A 129 1.79 -0.59 29.66
CA GLY A 129 2.55 -0.22 30.86
C GLY A 129 2.88 1.27 30.91
N SER A 130 4.18 1.61 30.88
CA SER A 130 4.68 3.00 30.85
C SER A 130 5.00 3.52 29.45
N SER A 131 4.97 2.66 28.44
CA SER A 131 5.30 3.01 27.05
C SER A 131 4.06 3.48 26.31
N THR A 132 4.22 4.50 25.46
CA THR A 132 3.16 5.06 24.62
C THR A 132 3.62 5.20 23.18
N ALA A 133 2.71 5.05 22.22
CA ALA A 133 2.97 5.24 20.81
C ALA A 133 1.77 5.90 20.13
N TYR A 134 2.03 6.73 19.11
CA TYR A 134 0.98 7.32 18.29
C TYR A 134 0.52 6.33 17.24
N ILE A 135 -0.80 6.23 17.08
CA ILE A 135 -1.44 5.35 16.11
C ILE A 135 -2.51 6.07 15.32
N SER A 136 -2.70 5.61 14.08
CA SER A 136 -3.87 5.90 13.26
C SER A 136 -4.72 4.63 13.19
N ALA A 137 -5.97 4.72 13.61
CA ALA A 137 -6.88 3.58 13.59
C ALA A 137 -7.79 3.62 12.37
N ILE A 138 -7.86 2.53 11.64
CA ILE A 138 -8.65 2.36 10.44
C ILE A 138 -9.50 1.10 10.57
N GLY A 139 -10.83 1.27 10.47
CA GLY A 139 -11.77 0.16 10.33
C GLY A 139 -11.72 -0.38 8.91
N VAL A 140 -11.56 -1.69 8.76
CA VAL A 140 -11.44 -2.36 7.46
C VAL A 140 -12.25 -3.64 7.43
N ASN A 141 -12.69 -4.02 6.23
CA ASN A 141 -13.23 -5.35 5.99
C ASN A 141 -12.12 -6.32 5.55
N THR A 142 -12.46 -7.61 5.44
CA THR A 142 -11.50 -8.66 5.06
C THR A 142 -10.90 -8.45 3.68
N ASP A 143 -11.72 -8.02 2.71
CA ASP A 143 -11.27 -7.77 1.33
C ASP A 143 -10.24 -6.63 1.25
N ASN A 144 -10.36 -5.63 2.13
CA ASN A 144 -9.37 -4.55 2.22
C ASN A 144 -8.00 -5.09 2.61
N LEU A 145 -7.93 -5.97 3.61
CA LEU A 145 -6.66 -6.56 4.08
C LEU A 145 -6.04 -7.50 3.05
N GLU A 146 -6.86 -8.26 2.31
CA GLU A 146 -6.39 -9.11 1.22
C GLU A 146 -5.81 -8.29 0.06
N ASN A 147 -6.45 -7.16 -0.27
CA ASN A 147 -5.98 -6.24 -1.32
C ASN A 147 -4.74 -5.42 -0.90
N ALA A 148 -4.57 -5.19 0.40
CA ALA A 148 -3.42 -4.45 0.92
C ALA A 148 -2.11 -5.27 0.93
N ASP A 149 -2.17 -6.58 0.64
CA ASP A 149 -1.02 -7.52 0.56
C ASP A 149 -0.07 -7.42 1.76
N LEU A 150 -0.66 -7.31 2.97
CA LEU A 150 0.11 -7.13 4.20
C LEU A 150 0.92 -8.38 4.53
N THR A 151 2.22 -8.22 4.68
CA THR A 151 3.11 -9.29 5.16
C THR A 151 2.87 -9.55 6.65
N LEU A 152 2.27 -10.70 6.98
CA LEU A 152 2.00 -11.08 8.37
C LEU A 152 3.26 -11.69 9.01
N LEU A 153 3.72 -11.13 10.13
CA LEU A 153 4.89 -11.60 10.87
C LEU A 153 4.50 -12.58 12.00
N ALA A 154 3.34 -12.38 12.61
CA ALA A 154 2.85 -13.24 13.69
C ALA A 154 1.32 -13.20 13.79
N GLY A 155 0.72 -14.29 14.26
CA GLY A 155 -0.72 -14.38 14.49
C GLY A 155 -1.54 -14.62 13.23
N ARG A 156 -2.67 -13.95 13.09
CA ARG A 156 -3.60 -14.03 11.97
C ARG A 156 -4.14 -12.65 11.58
N THR A 157 -4.68 -12.56 10.37
CA THR A 157 -5.43 -11.40 9.91
C THR A 157 -6.83 -11.32 10.57
N LEU A 158 -7.53 -10.23 10.35
CA LEU A 158 -8.95 -10.11 10.71
C LEU A 158 -9.79 -11.01 9.81
N THR A 159 -10.87 -11.52 10.35
CA THR A 159 -11.79 -12.42 9.64
C THR A 159 -13.20 -11.81 9.61
N SER A 160 -14.03 -12.23 8.65
CA SER A 160 -15.44 -11.84 8.59
C SER A 160 -16.18 -12.15 9.89
N GLN A 161 -15.84 -13.26 10.56
CA GLN A 161 -16.41 -13.59 11.87
C GLN A 161 -16.05 -12.55 12.96
N ASP A 162 -14.88 -11.93 12.90
CA ASP A 162 -14.49 -10.89 13.85
C ASP A 162 -15.32 -9.62 13.62
N GLN A 163 -15.67 -9.35 12.37
CA GLN A 163 -16.58 -8.27 11.97
C GLN A 163 -18.03 -8.55 12.39
N ASP A 164 -18.57 -9.72 12.02
CA ASP A 164 -19.95 -10.11 12.32
C ASP A 164 -20.27 -10.15 13.83
N GLU A 165 -19.30 -10.61 14.63
CA GLU A 165 -19.43 -10.69 16.08
C GLU A 165 -18.98 -9.41 16.80
N ALA A 166 -18.63 -8.36 16.07
CA ALA A 166 -18.15 -7.08 16.59
C ALA A 166 -17.03 -7.25 17.64
N LYS A 167 -16.07 -8.14 17.36
CA LYS A 167 -14.98 -8.44 18.28
C LYS A 167 -14.02 -7.27 18.42
N LYS A 168 -13.60 -7.00 19.63
CA LYS A 168 -12.56 -6.00 19.91
C LYS A 168 -11.15 -6.57 19.68
N VAL A 169 -10.86 -6.88 18.42
CA VAL A 169 -9.57 -7.40 17.97
C VAL A 169 -8.92 -6.43 17.01
N ILE A 170 -7.59 -6.46 16.96
CA ILE A 170 -6.80 -5.54 16.14
C ILE A 170 -5.59 -6.23 15.51
N LEU A 171 -5.18 -5.68 14.37
CA LEU A 171 -3.93 -5.97 13.70
C LEU A 171 -3.01 -4.76 13.89
N VAL A 172 -1.76 -4.99 14.30
CA VAL A 172 -0.79 -3.94 14.61
C VAL A 172 0.50 -4.13 13.82
N SER A 173 1.26 -3.06 13.61
CA SER A 173 2.56 -3.13 12.97
C SER A 173 3.64 -3.64 13.93
N ASP A 174 4.71 -4.22 13.38
CA ASP A 174 5.92 -4.60 14.10
C ASP A 174 6.61 -3.37 14.74
N LEU A 175 6.57 -2.21 14.09
CA LEU A 175 7.07 -0.96 14.66
C LEU A 175 6.33 -0.56 15.95
N LEU A 176 5.01 -0.81 16.03
CA LEU A 176 4.25 -0.61 17.26
C LEU A 176 4.67 -1.61 18.34
N VAL A 177 4.89 -2.86 17.94
CA VAL A 177 5.35 -3.93 18.83
C VAL A 177 6.75 -3.61 19.38
N GLU A 178 7.65 -3.07 18.56
CA GLU A 178 8.97 -2.63 19.00
C GLU A 178 8.87 -1.54 20.07
N LYS A 179 8.01 -0.54 19.86
CA LYS A 179 7.83 0.58 20.79
C LYS A 179 7.17 0.19 22.11
N LEU A 180 6.19 -0.71 22.10
CA LEU A 180 5.35 -1.03 23.26
C LEU A 180 5.68 -2.38 23.91
N PHE A 181 6.24 -3.35 23.17
CA PHE A 181 6.43 -4.74 23.59
C PHE A 181 7.86 -5.25 23.35
N ASN A 182 8.84 -4.34 23.19
CA ASN A 182 10.26 -4.66 22.97
C ASN A 182 10.54 -5.56 21.73
N GLY A 183 9.70 -5.54 20.72
CA GLY A 183 9.93 -6.22 19.44
C GLY A 183 9.62 -7.72 19.43
N ASP A 184 8.97 -8.28 20.45
CA ASP A 184 8.57 -9.70 20.45
C ASP A 184 7.18 -9.88 19.83
N ASN A 185 7.16 -10.07 18.49
CA ASN A 185 5.94 -10.21 17.72
C ASN A 185 5.09 -11.42 18.14
N LEU A 186 5.73 -12.53 18.47
CA LEU A 186 5.02 -13.77 18.83
C LEU A 186 4.35 -13.69 20.20
N SER A 187 5.01 -13.12 21.20
CA SER A 187 4.44 -12.99 22.53
C SER A 187 3.41 -11.87 22.63
N THR A 188 3.39 -10.94 21.67
CA THR A 188 2.43 -9.84 21.60
C THR A 188 1.04 -10.30 21.14
N VAL A 189 0.96 -11.36 20.33
CA VAL A 189 -0.32 -11.93 19.91
C VAL A 189 -1.10 -12.48 21.11
N GLY A 190 -2.35 -12.05 21.23
CA GLY A 190 -3.23 -12.38 22.34
C GLY A 190 -3.14 -11.42 23.53
N GLN A 191 -2.21 -10.48 23.55
CA GLN A 191 -2.14 -9.43 24.57
C GLN A 191 -3.20 -8.35 24.34
N LYS A 192 -3.52 -7.64 25.42
CA LYS A 192 -4.42 -6.49 25.37
C LYS A 192 -3.62 -5.21 25.16
N LEU A 193 -4.14 -4.36 24.30
CA LEU A 193 -3.63 -3.02 24.06
C LEU A 193 -4.70 -2.00 24.44
N ASP A 194 -4.36 -1.08 25.30
CA ASP A 194 -5.22 0.04 25.65
C ASP A 194 -4.93 1.23 24.74
N VAL A 195 -5.97 1.75 24.11
CA VAL A 195 -5.88 2.84 23.15
C VAL A 195 -6.77 3.98 23.59
N LEU A 196 -6.21 5.18 23.57
CA LEU A 196 -6.90 6.43 23.89
C LEU A 196 -7.33 7.13 22.60
N PHE A 197 -8.64 7.16 22.34
CA PHE A 197 -9.27 7.95 21.27
C PHE A 197 -10.22 8.98 21.89
N ASN A 198 -10.17 10.21 21.43
CA ASN A 198 -11.09 11.27 21.86
C ASN A 198 -11.28 11.32 23.39
N ASN A 199 -10.21 11.18 24.13
CA ASN A 199 -10.18 11.17 25.61
C ASN A 199 -10.94 10.00 26.25
N ARG A 200 -11.16 8.87 25.52
CA ARG A 200 -11.76 7.63 26.03
C ARG A 200 -10.80 6.47 25.80
N TYR A 201 -10.69 5.59 26.78
CA TYR A 201 -9.89 4.37 26.66
C TYR A 201 -10.73 3.22 26.12
N TYR A 202 -10.13 2.53 25.15
CA TYR A 202 -10.65 1.30 24.56
C TYR A 202 -9.59 0.22 24.70
N SER A 203 -10.00 -1.00 25.08
CA SER A 203 -9.10 -2.14 25.18
C SER A 203 -9.40 -3.13 24.06
N TYR A 204 -8.37 -3.44 23.30
CA TYR A 204 -8.43 -4.38 22.17
C TYR A 204 -7.49 -5.55 22.42
N THR A 205 -7.76 -6.69 21.76
CA THR A 205 -6.86 -7.84 21.76
C THR A 205 -6.09 -7.90 20.45
N ILE A 206 -4.77 -7.98 20.52
CA ILE A 206 -3.92 -8.10 19.33
C ILE A 206 -4.04 -9.52 18.77
N VAL A 207 -4.50 -9.67 17.53
CA VAL A 207 -4.65 -11.00 16.87
C VAL A 207 -3.56 -11.27 15.86
N GLY A 208 -2.87 -10.22 15.38
CA GLY A 208 -1.75 -10.39 14.48
C GLY A 208 -0.86 -9.16 14.43
N VAL A 209 0.34 -9.39 13.91
CA VAL A 209 1.38 -8.37 13.71
C VAL A 209 1.80 -8.42 12.25
N TYR A 210 1.77 -7.29 11.58
CA TYR A 210 2.19 -7.14 10.19
C TYR A 210 3.49 -6.33 10.10
N GLU A 211 4.23 -6.53 9.02
CA GLU A 211 5.45 -5.79 8.70
C GLU A 211 5.11 -4.35 8.30
N TYR A 212 5.73 -3.37 8.98
CA TYR A 212 5.55 -1.96 8.64
C TYR A 212 6.42 -1.60 7.42
N GLU A 213 5.79 -1.19 6.35
CA GLU A 213 6.48 -0.65 5.18
C GLU A 213 6.60 0.87 5.30
N GLU A 214 7.82 1.35 5.36
CA GLU A 214 8.09 2.79 5.40
C GLU A 214 7.76 3.42 4.05
N SER A 215 6.79 4.33 4.04
CA SER A 215 6.44 5.08 2.84
C SER A 215 7.64 5.93 2.39
N THR A 216 8.09 5.75 1.15
CA THR A 216 9.26 6.43 0.54
C THR A 216 9.17 7.97 0.59
N PHE A 217 8.00 8.51 0.91
CA PHE A 217 7.73 9.96 0.98
C PHE A 217 7.55 10.51 2.40
N SER A 218 7.58 9.66 3.44
CA SER A 218 7.47 10.14 4.81
C SER A 218 8.84 10.49 5.39
N SER A 219 9.05 11.78 5.67
CA SER A 219 10.27 12.31 6.28
C SER A 219 10.14 12.51 7.80
N SER A 220 9.29 11.72 8.47
CA SER A 220 9.15 11.79 9.93
C SER A 220 10.30 11.06 10.63
N SER A 221 10.82 11.68 11.69
CA SER A 221 11.81 11.03 12.56
C SER A 221 11.17 9.80 13.23
N SER A 222 11.94 8.72 13.37
CA SER A 222 11.46 7.43 13.89
C SER A 222 10.78 7.46 15.26
N GLU A 223 10.97 8.52 16.06
CA GLU A 223 10.33 8.66 17.37
C GLU A 223 8.85 9.06 17.30
N ASP A 224 8.47 9.84 16.27
CA ASP A 224 7.09 10.36 16.08
C ASP A 224 6.32 9.62 14.98
N THR A 225 6.84 8.49 14.48
CA THR A 225 6.17 7.74 13.42
C THR A 225 4.82 7.21 13.91
N VAL A 226 3.76 7.66 13.25
CA VAL A 226 2.41 7.14 13.47
C VAL A 226 2.26 5.85 12.69
N THR A 227 1.90 4.77 13.37
CA THR A 227 1.65 3.48 12.72
C THR A 227 0.16 3.22 12.59
N THR A 228 -0.22 2.50 11.55
CA THR A 228 -1.62 2.14 11.34
C THR A 228 -2.01 0.94 12.21
N MET A 229 -3.19 1.01 12.81
CA MET A 229 -3.83 -0.07 13.52
C MET A 229 -5.13 -0.41 12.79
N TYR A 230 -5.27 -1.65 12.35
CA TYR A 230 -6.48 -2.11 11.67
C TYR A 230 -7.44 -2.78 12.65
N LEU A 231 -8.71 -2.44 12.54
CA LEU A 231 -9.79 -3.05 13.32
C LEU A 231 -10.94 -3.48 12.38
N PRO A 232 -11.77 -4.47 12.78
CA PRO A 232 -12.92 -4.86 11.97
C PRO A 232 -13.90 -3.69 11.83
N LEU A 233 -14.34 -3.44 10.60
CA LEU A 233 -15.41 -2.48 10.32
C LEU A 233 -16.72 -2.99 10.94
N GLN A 234 -17.45 -2.12 11.61
CA GLN A 234 -18.69 -2.46 12.33
C GLN A 234 -19.85 -1.58 11.89
#